data_45699ec2f4c391cbe3ceab528757ce6b
#
_entry.id   45699ec2f4c391cbe3ceab528757ce6b
#
_cell.length_a   1.000
_cell.length_b   1.000
_cell.length_c   1.000
_cell.angle_alpha   90.00
_cell.angle_beta   90.00
_cell.angle_gamma   90.00
#
_symmetry.space_group_name_H-M   'P 1'
#
loop_
_entity.id
_entity.type
_entity.pdbx_description
1 polymer ?
#
loop_
_entity_poly.entity_id
_entity_poly.type
_entity_poly.pdbx_seq_one_letter_code
_entity_poly.pdbx_strand_id
1 'polypeptide(L)'
;MRAGRMDRIVTLYEKVTTENAFGEPIDTWIELVKVGTEIATGTLTAGTLYQITKTETNHFGTGLIIYDTFTSAGTETCDADNKVKPVTLPGTVWAERLELRGAERWNAQQVVASISCRYRLRYRDDITAQCMLVDDAGREYDLQPPIELGRKDGIELVCSVGSDS
;
A
#
# COMPACT_ATOMS: atom_id res chain seq x y z
N MET A 1 -5.99 -4.73 -19.82
CA MET A 1 -6.20 -3.32 -19.41
C MET A 1 -5.32 -2.40 -20.25
N ARG A 2 -5.83 -1.27 -20.77
CA ARG A 2 -5.02 -0.34 -21.58
C ARG A 2 -4.28 0.63 -20.65
N ALA A 3 -2.95 0.64 -20.69
CA ALA A 3 -2.10 1.47 -19.83
C ALA A 3 -2.35 3.00 -19.97
N GLY A 4 -2.90 3.48 -21.10
CA GLY A 4 -3.13 4.90 -21.36
C GLY A 4 -4.28 5.57 -20.58
N ARG A 5 -4.96 4.86 -19.69
CA ARG A 5 -5.99 5.41 -18.80
C ARG A 5 -5.56 5.47 -17.34
N MET A 6 -4.40 4.89 -17.00
CA MET A 6 -3.84 4.96 -15.66
C MET A 6 -3.06 6.26 -15.52
N ASP A 7 -3.73 7.33 -15.15
CA ASP A 7 -3.22 8.70 -15.11
C ASP A 7 -3.16 9.27 -13.67
N ARG A 8 -3.57 8.49 -12.68
CA ARG A 8 -3.55 8.86 -11.27
C ARG A 8 -2.57 8.00 -10.51
N ILE A 9 -1.90 8.60 -9.55
CA ILE A 9 -1.06 7.90 -8.58
C ILE A 9 -1.87 7.72 -7.31
N VAL A 10 -1.91 6.48 -6.81
CA VAL A 10 -2.54 6.16 -5.54
C VAL A 10 -1.57 5.35 -4.69
N THR A 11 -1.63 5.53 -3.38
CA THR A 11 -0.85 4.73 -2.43
C THR A 11 -1.82 3.87 -1.61
N LEU A 12 -1.49 2.60 -1.49
CA LEU A 12 -2.23 1.63 -0.71
C LEU A 12 -1.56 1.44 0.63
N TYR A 13 -2.36 1.35 1.68
CA TYR A 13 -1.90 1.10 3.05
C TYR A 13 -2.60 -0.12 3.62
N GLU A 14 -1.89 -0.86 4.45
CA GLU A 14 -2.45 -1.93 5.28
C GLU A 14 -2.35 -1.55 6.76
N LYS A 15 -3.28 -2.07 7.54
CA LYS A 15 -3.34 -1.86 8.98
C LYS A 15 -2.52 -2.92 9.68
N VAL A 16 -1.52 -2.50 10.45
CA VAL A 16 -0.71 -3.37 11.29
C VAL A 16 -0.93 -3.02 12.75
N THR A 17 -1.28 -4.01 13.55
CA THR A 17 -1.41 -3.85 15.00
C THR A 17 -0.09 -4.22 15.67
N THR A 18 0.49 -3.29 16.40
CA THR A 18 1.68 -3.48 17.22
C THR A 18 1.33 -3.26 18.68
N GLU A 19 2.18 -3.72 19.62
CA GLU A 19 2.01 -3.45 21.05
C GLU A 19 2.92 -2.31 21.47
N ASN A 20 2.40 -1.41 22.31
CA ASN A 20 3.22 -0.38 22.94
C ASN A 20 4.02 -0.97 24.14
N ALA A 21 4.85 -0.13 24.79
CA ALA A 21 5.66 -0.54 25.93
C ALA A 21 4.83 -1.04 27.15
N PHE A 22 3.51 -0.82 27.15
CA PHE A 22 2.58 -1.26 28.20
C PHE A 22 1.76 -2.48 27.78
N GLY A 23 2.01 -3.06 26.59
CA GLY A 23 1.28 -4.22 26.06
C GLY A 23 -0.09 -3.87 25.45
N GLU A 24 -0.39 -2.59 25.19
CA GLU A 24 -1.63 -2.18 24.56
C GLU A 24 -1.49 -2.23 23.02
N PRO A 25 -2.50 -2.74 22.30
CA PRO A 25 -2.47 -2.78 20.86
C PRO A 25 -2.57 -1.37 20.29
N ILE A 26 -1.64 -1.02 19.40
CA ILE A 26 -1.67 0.21 18.60
C ILE A 26 -1.80 -0.17 17.15
N ASP A 27 -2.82 0.36 16.49
CA ASP A 27 -3.01 0.21 15.05
C ASP A 27 -2.26 1.30 14.29
N THR A 28 -1.44 0.89 13.32
CA THR A 28 -0.66 1.80 12.48
C THR A 28 -0.88 1.46 11.03
N TRP A 29 -1.06 2.47 10.18
CA TRP A 29 -1.13 2.31 8.74
C TRP A 29 0.29 2.32 8.16
N ILE A 30 0.65 1.25 7.46
CA ILE A 30 1.92 1.13 6.74
C ILE A 30 1.66 0.96 5.25
N GLU A 31 2.59 1.41 4.39
CA GLU A 31 2.46 1.22 2.94
C GLU A 31 2.37 -0.27 2.60
N LEU A 32 1.33 -0.66 1.85
CA LEU A 32 1.12 -2.04 1.39
C LEU A 32 2.13 -2.41 0.32
N VAL A 33 3.22 -3.04 0.71
CA VAL A 33 4.28 -3.50 -0.19
C VAL A 33 4.33 -5.02 -0.26
N LYS A 34 4.46 -5.57 -1.46
CA LYS A 34 4.75 -7.00 -1.59
C LYS A 34 6.26 -7.19 -1.58
N VAL A 35 6.74 -8.00 -0.65
CA VAL A 35 8.17 -8.20 -0.41
C VAL A 35 8.61 -9.63 -0.76
N GLY A 36 9.90 -9.76 -1.06
CA GLY A 36 10.55 -11.04 -1.29
C GLY A 36 11.09 -11.67 0.00
N THR A 37 12.07 -12.54 -0.16
CA THR A 37 12.72 -13.22 0.97
C THR A 37 13.59 -12.25 1.76
N GLU A 38 13.60 -12.39 3.09
CA GLU A 38 14.42 -11.58 3.99
C GLU A 38 15.92 -11.77 3.72
N ILE A 39 16.64 -10.66 3.66
CA ILE A 39 18.10 -10.60 3.57
C ILE A 39 18.62 -10.29 4.98
N ALA A 40 19.32 -11.26 5.57
CA ALA A 40 19.85 -11.17 6.92
C ALA A 40 21.35 -10.90 6.97
N THR A 41 22.06 -10.97 5.83
CA THR A 41 23.51 -10.74 5.75
C THR A 41 23.91 -10.26 4.37
N GLY A 42 24.97 -9.45 4.30
CA GLY A 42 25.59 -9.00 3.06
C GLY A 42 25.21 -7.60 2.63
N THR A 43 25.86 -7.11 1.57
CA THR A 43 25.66 -5.77 1.01
C THR A 43 24.42 -5.75 0.10
N LEU A 44 23.62 -4.70 0.20
CA LEU A 44 22.40 -4.53 -0.61
C LEU A 44 22.74 -4.08 -2.03
N THR A 45 21.84 -4.41 -2.97
CA THR A 45 22.01 -4.01 -4.36
C THR A 45 21.57 -2.57 -4.58
N ALA A 46 22.47 -1.74 -5.14
CA ALA A 46 22.17 -0.35 -5.47
C ALA A 46 20.95 -0.21 -6.39
N GLY A 47 20.11 0.79 -6.13
CA GLY A 47 18.90 1.07 -6.90
C GLY A 47 17.72 0.14 -6.62
N THR A 48 17.85 -0.83 -5.72
CA THR A 48 16.76 -1.72 -5.31
C THR A 48 16.02 -1.10 -4.13
N LEU A 49 14.66 -1.13 -4.19
CA LEU A 49 13.80 -0.72 -3.08
C LEU A 49 13.70 -1.86 -2.07
N TYR A 50 13.90 -1.56 -0.80
CA TYR A 50 13.83 -2.51 0.31
C TYR A 50 12.88 -2.01 1.39
N GLN A 51 12.21 -2.96 2.07
CA GLN A 51 11.46 -2.70 3.31
C GLN A 51 12.26 -3.21 4.49
N ILE A 52 12.35 -2.41 5.55
CA ILE A 52 13.07 -2.75 6.78
C ILE A 52 12.21 -3.73 7.60
N THR A 53 12.78 -4.88 7.98
CA THR A 53 12.12 -5.87 8.84
C THR A 53 12.69 -5.89 10.26
N LYS A 54 13.95 -5.51 10.41
CA LYS A 54 14.63 -5.32 11.69
C LYS A 54 15.72 -4.27 11.51
N THR A 55 15.86 -3.31 12.42
CA THR A 55 16.92 -2.32 12.37
C THR A 55 17.28 -1.79 13.75
N GLU A 56 18.56 -1.46 13.94
CA GLU A 56 19.01 -0.56 14.99
C GLU A 56 18.83 0.89 14.54
N THR A 57 18.87 1.82 15.48
CA THR A 57 18.67 3.24 15.20
C THR A 57 19.60 3.76 14.09
N ASN A 58 19.04 4.30 13.02
CA ASN A 58 19.74 4.93 11.90
C ASN A 58 20.66 4.02 11.05
N HIS A 59 20.55 2.70 11.14
CA HIS A 59 21.43 1.80 10.36
C HIS A 59 21.24 1.97 8.84
N PHE A 60 19.99 2.00 8.35
CA PHE A 60 19.67 2.16 6.93
C PHE A 60 19.43 3.62 6.50
N GLY A 61 19.42 4.55 7.45
CA GLY A 61 19.20 5.99 7.23
C GLY A 61 18.62 6.69 8.45
N THR A 62 18.81 8.01 8.51
CA THR A 62 18.35 8.79 9.66
C THR A 62 16.83 8.81 9.76
N GLY A 63 16.30 8.33 10.89
CA GLY A 63 14.87 8.34 11.19
C GLY A 63 14.06 7.18 10.56
N LEU A 64 14.71 6.25 9.82
CA LEU A 64 14.01 5.07 9.30
C LEU A 64 13.78 4.03 10.40
N ILE A 65 12.59 3.45 10.39
CA ILE A 65 12.13 2.45 11.35
C ILE A 65 11.63 1.18 10.65
N ILE A 66 11.24 0.16 11.42
CA ILE A 66 10.67 -1.07 10.88
C ILE A 66 9.41 -0.74 10.04
N TYR A 67 9.27 -1.42 8.91
CA TYR A 67 8.28 -1.26 7.83
C TYR A 67 8.53 -0.08 6.89
N ASP A 68 9.43 0.85 7.19
CA ASP A 68 9.82 1.87 6.22
C ASP A 68 10.48 1.25 4.99
N THR A 69 10.34 1.94 3.86
CA THR A 69 11.00 1.56 2.60
C THR A 69 12.10 2.55 2.25
N PHE A 70 13.18 2.06 1.67
CA PHE A 70 14.26 2.89 1.16
C PHE A 70 14.88 2.29 -0.10
N THR A 71 15.48 3.13 -0.94
CA THR A 71 16.26 2.67 -2.09
C THR A 71 17.73 2.61 -1.71
N SER A 72 18.32 1.41 -1.79
CA SER A 72 19.74 1.22 -1.44
C SER A 72 20.67 1.97 -2.39
N ALA A 73 21.70 2.60 -1.83
CA ALA A 73 22.82 3.14 -2.58
C ALA A 73 23.90 2.07 -2.91
N GLY A 74 23.76 0.85 -2.37
CA GLY A 74 24.71 -0.25 -2.53
C GLY A 74 25.85 -0.26 -1.53
N THR A 75 25.76 0.56 -0.50
CA THR A 75 26.73 0.65 0.60
C THR A 75 26.20 0.08 1.91
N GLU A 76 24.87 -0.04 2.02
CA GLU A 76 24.20 -0.57 3.20
C GLU A 76 24.41 -2.09 3.29
N THR A 77 24.60 -2.59 4.50
CA THR A 77 24.80 -4.01 4.78
C THR A 77 23.76 -4.53 5.77
N CYS A 78 23.41 -5.79 5.62
CA CYS A 78 22.56 -6.48 6.57
C CYS A 78 23.39 -7.36 7.52
N ASP A 79 22.93 -7.52 8.76
CA ASP A 79 23.50 -8.36 9.79
C ASP A 79 22.39 -8.96 10.68
N ALA A 80 22.76 -9.54 11.83
CA ALA A 80 21.82 -10.19 12.75
C ALA A 80 20.73 -9.21 13.27
N ASP A 81 21.03 -7.92 13.37
CA ASP A 81 20.18 -6.90 13.99
C ASP A 81 19.59 -5.93 12.96
N ASN A 82 20.05 -5.98 11.72
CA ASN A 82 19.62 -5.10 10.64
C ASN A 82 19.27 -5.91 9.40
N LYS A 83 17.96 -6.07 9.12
CA LYS A 83 17.42 -6.95 8.08
C LYS A 83 16.41 -6.24 7.22
N VAL A 84 16.35 -6.63 5.96
CA VAL A 84 15.42 -6.07 4.98
C VAL A 84 14.81 -7.15 4.08
N LYS A 85 13.74 -6.80 3.39
CA LYS A 85 13.17 -7.58 2.29
C LYS A 85 13.12 -6.73 1.03
N PRO A 86 13.53 -7.25 -0.15
CA PRO A 86 13.37 -6.52 -1.39
C PRO A 86 11.88 -6.33 -1.72
N VAL A 87 11.50 -5.11 -2.09
CA VAL A 87 10.13 -4.80 -2.49
C VAL A 87 9.93 -5.25 -3.95
N THR A 88 8.98 -6.13 -4.16
CA THR A 88 8.62 -6.64 -5.49
C THR A 88 7.46 -5.87 -6.12
N LEU A 89 6.53 -5.37 -5.29
CA LEU A 89 5.45 -4.47 -5.71
C LEU A 89 5.32 -3.35 -4.68
N PRO A 90 5.52 -2.08 -5.08
CA PRO A 90 5.34 -0.93 -4.19
C PRO A 90 3.86 -0.72 -3.86
N GLY A 91 3.58 -0.05 -2.75
CA GLY A 91 2.23 0.36 -2.39
C GLY A 91 1.73 1.51 -3.25
N THR A 92 2.63 2.36 -3.76
CA THR A 92 2.32 3.44 -4.70
C THR A 92 2.22 2.90 -6.12
N VAL A 93 1.05 3.05 -6.75
CA VAL A 93 0.74 2.48 -8.06
C VAL A 93 -0.04 3.45 -8.94
N TRP A 94 0.05 3.25 -10.25
CA TRP A 94 -0.79 3.94 -11.23
C TRP A 94 -2.18 3.34 -11.28
N ALA A 95 -3.21 4.20 -11.28
CA ALA A 95 -4.62 3.82 -11.34
C ALA A 95 -5.41 4.69 -12.32
N GLU A 96 -6.52 4.15 -12.85
CA GLU A 96 -7.56 4.88 -13.54
C GLU A 96 -8.66 5.23 -12.53
N ARG A 97 -8.97 6.52 -12.36
CA ARG A 97 -10.10 6.95 -11.53
C ARG A 97 -11.39 6.97 -12.35
N LEU A 98 -12.41 6.31 -11.83
CA LEU A 98 -13.75 6.29 -12.39
C LEU A 98 -14.71 7.00 -11.45
N GLU A 99 -15.33 8.08 -11.92
CA GLU A 99 -16.37 8.74 -11.16
C GLU A 99 -17.71 8.06 -11.36
N LEU A 100 -18.45 7.88 -10.28
CA LEU A 100 -19.82 7.38 -10.35
C LEU A 100 -20.72 8.47 -10.94
N ARG A 101 -21.38 8.18 -12.06
CA ARG A 101 -22.23 9.14 -12.75
C ARG A 101 -23.71 8.78 -12.59
N GLY A 102 -24.54 9.82 -12.34
CA GLY A 102 -26.01 9.73 -12.44
C GLY A 102 -26.65 8.57 -11.67
N ALA A 103 -27.33 7.68 -12.39
CA ALA A 103 -28.05 6.54 -11.82
C ALA A 103 -27.14 5.52 -11.10
N GLU A 104 -25.89 5.37 -11.55
CA GLU A 104 -24.89 4.51 -10.89
C GLU A 104 -24.54 5.02 -9.48
N ARG A 105 -24.38 6.34 -9.35
CA ARG A 105 -24.14 6.98 -8.05
C ARG A 105 -25.34 6.81 -7.12
N TRP A 106 -26.56 6.99 -7.65
CA TRP A 106 -27.79 6.82 -6.89
C TRP A 106 -27.96 5.38 -6.39
N ASN A 107 -27.76 4.39 -7.26
CA ASN A 107 -27.88 2.98 -6.90
C ASN A 107 -26.79 2.54 -5.91
N ALA A 108 -25.55 3.03 -6.08
CA ALA A 108 -24.45 2.74 -5.16
C ALA A 108 -24.71 3.33 -3.77
N GLN A 109 -25.24 4.56 -3.70
CA GLN A 109 -25.58 5.22 -2.44
C GLN A 109 -26.78 4.62 -1.72
N GLN A 110 -27.66 3.87 -2.41
CA GLN A 110 -28.72 3.10 -1.75
C GLN A 110 -28.19 1.90 -0.99
N VAL A 111 -27.06 1.33 -1.42
CA VAL A 111 -26.42 0.17 -0.79
C VAL A 111 -25.40 0.59 0.27
N VAL A 112 -24.58 1.59 -0.04
CA VAL A 112 -23.60 2.16 0.88
C VAL A 112 -23.57 3.67 0.66
N ALA A 113 -24.07 4.43 1.61
CA ALA A 113 -24.27 5.90 1.49
C ALA A 113 -22.98 6.69 1.23
N SER A 114 -21.81 6.10 1.44
CA SER A 114 -20.49 6.75 1.40
C SER A 114 -19.68 6.44 0.13
N ILE A 115 -20.14 5.60 -0.82
CA ILE A 115 -19.38 5.31 -2.05
C ILE A 115 -19.17 6.59 -2.85
N SER A 116 -17.92 6.98 -3.09
CA SER A 116 -17.55 8.23 -3.74
C SER A 116 -16.93 8.06 -5.13
N CYS A 117 -16.14 7.03 -5.34
CA CYS A 117 -15.44 6.77 -6.61
C CYS A 117 -15.01 5.31 -6.73
N ARG A 118 -14.47 4.99 -7.90
CA ARG A 118 -13.83 3.69 -8.16
C ARG A 118 -12.45 3.93 -8.75
N TYR A 119 -11.49 3.08 -8.37
CA TYR A 119 -10.17 3.04 -8.98
C TYR A 119 -9.95 1.69 -9.65
N ARG A 120 -9.36 1.70 -10.84
CA ARG A 120 -8.87 0.49 -11.51
C ARG A 120 -7.37 0.53 -11.59
N LEU A 121 -6.74 -0.58 -11.21
CA LEU A 121 -5.29 -0.75 -11.26
C LEU A 121 -4.93 -2.14 -11.81
N ARG A 122 -3.65 -2.37 -12.03
CA ARG A 122 -3.17 -3.70 -12.43
C ARG A 122 -3.47 -4.70 -11.33
N TYR A 123 -3.69 -5.95 -11.71
CA TYR A 123 -4.01 -7.01 -10.78
C TYR A 123 -2.94 -7.12 -9.67
N ARG A 124 -3.42 -7.19 -8.45
CA ARG A 124 -2.66 -7.49 -7.22
C ARG A 124 -3.51 -8.43 -6.37
N ASP A 125 -2.88 -9.40 -5.74
CA ASP A 125 -3.51 -10.43 -4.89
C ASP A 125 -3.42 -10.12 -3.39
N ASP A 126 -2.75 -9.03 -3.03
CA ASP A 126 -2.49 -8.59 -1.66
C ASP A 126 -3.47 -7.52 -1.16
N ILE A 127 -4.33 -6.97 -2.02
CA ILE A 127 -5.31 -5.96 -1.62
C ILE A 127 -6.54 -6.62 -1.01
N THR A 128 -6.96 -6.15 0.15
CA THR A 128 -8.17 -6.59 0.86
C THR A 128 -9.08 -5.41 1.20
N ALA A 129 -10.27 -5.69 1.72
CA ALA A 129 -11.18 -4.66 2.23
C ALA A 129 -10.67 -3.94 3.51
N GLN A 130 -9.60 -4.44 4.12
CA GLN A 130 -8.99 -3.84 5.29
C GLN A 130 -7.88 -2.84 4.91
N CYS A 131 -7.56 -2.73 3.62
CA CYS A 131 -6.62 -1.76 3.13
C CYS A 131 -7.28 -0.38 2.98
N MET A 132 -6.47 0.66 3.06
CA MET A 132 -6.84 2.05 2.80
C MET A 132 -6.15 2.52 1.53
N LEU A 133 -6.81 3.37 0.76
CA LEU A 133 -6.24 4.01 -0.42
C LEU A 133 -6.13 5.51 -0.18
N VAL A 134 -4.97 6.07 -0.49
CA VAL A 134 -4.73 7.52 -0.50
C VAL A 134 -4.48 7.96 -1.94
N ASP A 135 -5.21 8.97 -2.42
CA ASP A 135 -5.05 9.49 -3.78
C ASP A 135 -3.95 10.57 -3.87
N ASP A 136 -3.68 11.02 -5.09
CA ASP A 136 -2.71 12.06 -5.41
C ASP A 136 -3.02 13.45 -4.78
N ALA A 137 -4.24 13.64 -4.26
CA ALA A 137 -4.66 14.82 -3.54
C ALA A 137 -4.61 14.63 -2.01
N GLY A 138 -4.10 13.50 -1.51
CA GLY A 138 -4.03 13.17 -0.09
C GLY A 138 -5.37 12.78 0.55
N ARG A 139 -6.37 12.40 -0.25
CA ARG A 139 -7.67 11.97 0.27
C ARG A 139 -7.63 10.50 0.58
N GLU A 140 -8.12 10.16 1.76
CA GLU A 140 -8.18 8.80 2.29
C GLU A 140 -9.53 8.15 1.95
N TYR A 141 -9.47 6.89 1.56
CA TYR A 141 -10.63 6.10 1.18
C TYR A 141 -10.56 4.71 1.80
N ASP A 142 -11.66 4.30 2.42
CA ASP A 142 -11.89 2.92 2.80
C ASP A 142 -12.25 2.08 1.58
N LEU A 143 -11.72 0.86 1.50
CA LEU A 143 -11.97 -0.04 0.40
C LEU A 143 -13.11 -1.00 0.69
N GLN A 144 -13.97 -1.21 -0.29
CA GLN A 144 -14.85 -2.37 -0.33
C GLN A 144 -14.07 -3.59 -0.87
N PRO A 145 -14.58 -4.83 -0.69
CA PRO A 145 -13.93 -6.01 -1.25
C PRO A 145 -13.55 -5.80 -2.72
N PRO A 146 -12.28 -6.05 -3.07
CA PRO A 146 -11.79 -5.81 -4.43
C PRO A 146 -12.50 -6.70 -5.46
N ILE A 147 -12.72 -6.17 -6.67
CA ILE A 147 -13.36 -6.87 -7.76
C ILE A 147 -12.33 -7.20 -8.84
N GLU A 148 -12.09 -8.49 -9.11
CA GLU A 148 -11.18 -8.92 -10.16
C GLU A 148 -11.79 -8.62 -11.54
N LEU A 149 -10.98 -8.04 -12.43
CA LEU A 149 -11.34 -7.75 -13.82
C LEU A 149 -10.66 -8.74 -14.77
N GLY A 150 -11.46 -9.47 -15.54
CA GLY A 150 -10.95 -10.44 -16.50
C GLY A 150 -10.25 -11.63 -15.80
N ARG A 151 -9.22 -12.17 -16.45
CA ARG A 151 -8.37 -13.23 -15.89
C ARG A 151 -7.09 -12.62 -15.34
N LYS A 152 -7.18 -11.94 -14.17
CA LYS A 152 -6.06 -11.21 -13.56
C LYS A 152 -5.50 -10.08 -14.43
N ASP A 153 -6.33 -9.47 -15.27
CA ASP A 153 -5.93 -8.31 -16.08
C ASP A 153 -5.86 -7.03 -15.24
N GLY A 154 -6.70 -6.95 -14.22
CA GLY A 154 -6.76 -5.81 -13.32
C GLY A 154 -7.66 -6.07 -12.14
N ILE A 155 -7.77 -5.05 -11.30
CA ILE A 155 -8.63 -5.04 -10.11
C ILE A 155 -9.38 -3.71 -10.06
N GLU A 156 -10.65 -3.75 -9.67
CA GLU A 156 -11.46 -2.57 -9.40
C GLU A 156 -11.66 -2.43 -7.90
N LEU A 157 -11.33 -1.27 -7.39
CA LEU A 157 -11.49 -0.87 -5.99
C LEU A 157 -12.66 0.10 -5.89
N VAL A 158 -13.67 -0.27 -5.14
CA VAL A 158 -14.80 0.60 -4.80
C VAL A 158 -14.44 1.33 -3.52
N CYS A 159 -14.44 2.66 -3.59
CA CYS A 159 -13.92 3.53 -2.54
C CYS A 159 -15.04 4.33 -1.88
N SER A 160 -15.07 4.31 -0.56
CA SER A 160 -15.89 5.18 0.28
C SER A 160 -15.01 6.22 0.98
N VAL A 161 -15.51 7.43 1.18
CA VAL A 161 -14.80 8.41 2.02
C VAL A 161 -14.73 7.83 3.43
N GLY A 162 -13.53 7.76 3.99
CA GLY A 162 -13.33 7.31 5.37
C GLY A 162 -14.22 8.14 6.31
N SER A 163 -14.90 7.48 7.21
CA SER A 163 -15.56 8.18 8.31
C SER A 163 -14.44 8.58 9.27
N ASP A 164 -14.13 9.87 9.33
CA ASP A 164 -13.31 10.43 10.40
C ASP A 164 -13.84 9.91 11.74
N SER A 165 -12.99 9.15 12.43
CA SER A 165 -13.25 8.65 13.78
C SER A 165 -12.59 9.56 14.76
#